data_ac75702308a214fc23d3707b4f47f43f
#
_entry.id   ac75702308a214fc23d3707b4f47f43f
#
_cell.length_a   1.000
_cell.length_b   1.000
_cell.length_c   1.000
_cell.angle_alpha   90.00
_cell.angle_beta   90.00
_cell.angle_gamma   90.00
#
_symmetry.space_group_name_H-M   'P 1'
#
loop_
_entity.id
_entity.type
_entity.pdbx_description
1 polymer ?
#
loop_
_entity_poly.entity_id
_entity_poly.type
_entity_poly.pdbx_seq_one_letter_code
_entity_poly.pdbx_strand_id
1 'polypeptide(L)'
;KAIRRQRQMCIRDRYSCIRYAPIAIANAMGPSWVDPRSGEILNASVYVYHDVMKLLNNWLFVQTAQADERVRAVTIPEEVIGDGLRYVVAHEVGHCLGYMHNMSASAVIPVDSLRSPSFTQKYGTTTSIMDYARFNYVAQPGDGVTALSPHIGPYDMFAIEYGYRWYGKETPEAEKDLLADFLSRHADRLYKYSEAQDVRDAVDPRAQNEDLGDDAVRSSLLGIENLKRIVPQIIQWTTTGEKGQTYEEASRLYYAVINQWNNYLYHVLANIGGIYIENTVVGDGQKTYTFVEKEKQQAALKFLLDEVLTYPKWLFDTEVGEYTYLLRNTPLGVVENAPTQVLKNAQSYILWDLLGNNRLMRMLENESVNGKKAFTVVELSLIHISEPTRRVVIS
;
A
#
# COMPACT_ATOMS: atom_id res chain seq x y z
N LYS A 1 34.61 -7.74 -32.60
CA LYS A 1 34.03 -7.49 -31.24
C LYS A 1 32.64 -6.86 -31.32
N ALA A 2 32.39 -5.91 -32.24
CA ALA A 2 31.06 -5.24 -32.40
C ALA A 2 29.97 -6.23 -32.84
N ILE A 3 30.25 -7.11 -33.80
CA ILE A 3 29.27 -8.10 -34.29
C ILE A 3 28.89 -9.13 -33.21
N ARG A 4 29.80 -9.52 -32.30
CA ARG A 4 29.44 -10.37 -31.14
C ARG A 4 28.54 -9.69 -30.16
N ARG A 5 28.71 -8.38 -29.89
CA ARG A 5 27.83 -7.58 -29.02
C ARG A 5 26.44 -7.40 -29.63
N GLN A 6 26.39 -7.18 -30.96
CA GLN A 6 25.14 -7.05 -31.70
C GLN A 6 24.34 -8.37 -31.72
N ARG A 7 25.02 -9.53 -31.92
CA ARG A 7 24.36 -10.84 -31.79
C ARG A 7 23.88 -11.16 -30.38
N GLN A 8 24.63 -10.75 -29.35
CA GLN A 8 24.16 -10.89 -27.96
C GLN A 8 22.96 -9.99 -27.65
N MET A 9 22.89 -8.78 -28.22
CA MET A 9 21.70 -7.92 -28.11
C MET A 9 20.48 -8.55 -28.79
N CYS A 10 20.63 -9.03 -30.04
CA CYS A 10 19.54 -9.71 -30.78
C CYS A 10 19.04 -10.99 -30.10
N ILE A 11 19.90 -11.73 -29.39
CA ILE A 11 19.49 -12.90 -28.60
C ILE A 11 18.72 -12.47 -27.36
N ARG A 12 19.15 -11.39 -26.70
CA ARG A 12 18.46 -10.85 -25.51
C ARG A 12 17.06 -10.31 -25.81
N ASP A 13 16.85 -9.72 -26.97
CA ASP A 13 15.56 -9.17 -27.38
C ASP A 13 14.58 -10.23 -27.90
N ARG A 14 15.06 -11.46 -28.12
CA ARG A 14 14.26 -12.58 -28.61
C ARG A 14 13.55 -13.36 -27.49
N TYR A 15 14.00 -13.26 -26.26
CA TYR A 15 13.49 -14.01 -25.12
C TYR A 15 13.04 -13.08 -24.00
N SER A 16 11.92 -13.42 -23.37
CA SER A 16 11.51 -12.81 -22.11
C SER A 16 12.56 -13.08 -21.03
N CYS A 17 12.89 -12.08 -20.22
CA CYS A 17 13.95 -12.22 -19.22
C CYS A 17 13.82 -11.28 -18.04
N ILE A 18 14.41 -11.66 -16.92
CA ILE A 18 14.62 -10.79 -15.75
C ILE A 18 15.97 -10.11 -15.91
N ARG A 19 15.99 -8.77 -15.79
CA ARG A 19 17.17 -7.93 -15.98
C ARG A 19 17.45 -7.09 -14.74
N TYR A 20 18.63 -7.23 -14.18
CA TYR A 20 19.13 -6.26 -13.22
C TYR A 20 19.68 -5.04 -13.96
N ALA A 21 19.21 -3.85 -13.57
CA ALA A 21 19.66 -2.57 -14.11
C ALA A 21 20.41 -1.79 -13.01
N PRO A 22 21.72 -1.57 -13.13
CA PRO A 22 22.53 -0.86 -12.14
C PRO A 22 22.32 0.67 -12.22
N ILE A 23 21.07 1.10 -12.07
CA ILE A 23 20.64 2.48 -12.12
C ILE A 23 19.99 2.81 -10.78
N ALA A 24 20.28 3.97 -10.23
CA ALA A 24 19.76 4.46 -8.95
C ALA A 24 18.28 4.90 -9.08
N ILE A 25 17.40 3.94 -9.36
CA ILE A 25 15.94 4.10 -9.40
C ILE A 25 15.33 3.12 -8.40
N ALA A 26 14.48 3.62 -7.52
CA ALA A 26 13.77 2.83 -6.51
C ALA A 26 12.47 2.24 -7.12
N ASN A 27 12.62 1.33 -8.08
CA ASN A 27 11.50 0.72 -8.80
C ASN A 27 11.87 -0.65 -9.38
N ALA A 28 10.83 -1.40 -9.79
CA ALA A 28 10.91 -2.50 -10.73
C ALA A 28 9.81 -2.30 -11.78
N MET A 29 9.90 -2.98 -12.91
CA MET A 29 8.93 -2.86 -14.01
C MET A 29 8.83 -4.17 -14.77
N GLY A 30 7.61 -4.58 -15.13
CA GLY A 30 7.32 -5.76 -15.93
C GLY A 30 6.64 -5.45 -17.27
N PRO A 31 7.23 -4.63 -18.18
CA PRO A 31 6.62 -4.34 -19.46
C PRO A 31 6.52 -5.55 -20.37
N SER A 32 5.45 -5.59 -21.17
CA SER A 32 5.25 -6.55 -22.24
C SER A 32 5.05 -5.84 -23.57
N TRP A 33 5.41 -6.53 -24.66
CA TRP A 33 5.13 -6.11 -26.03
C TRP A 33 4.07 -7.04 -26.60
N VAL A 34 2.95 -6.44 -26.97
CA VAL A 34 1.74 -7.16 -27.39
C VAL A 34 1.48 -6.91 -28.86
N ASP A 35 1.10 -7.94 -29.61
CA ASP A 35 0.57 -7.78 -30.97
C ASP A 35 -0.80 -7.08 -30.88
N PRO A 36 -0.96 -5.85 -31.41
CA PRO A 36 -2.20 -5.10 -31.29
C PRO A 36 -3.40 -5.73 -32.01
N ARG A 37 -3.16 -6.72 -32.89
CA ARG A 37 -4.21 -7.41 -33.64
C ARG A 37 -4.80 -8.59 -32.90
N SER A 38 -3.98 -9.30 -32.12
CA SER A 38 -4.36 -10.56 -31.44
C SER A 38 -4.37 -10.45 -29.92
N GLY A 39 -3.66 -9.47 -29.33
CA GLY A 39 -3.41 -9.42 -27.90
C GLY A 39 -2.29 -10.39 -27.44
N GLU A 40 -1.65 -11.11 -28.36
CA GLU A 40 -0.56 -12.04 -28.03
C GLU A 40 0.65 -11.30 -27.44
N ILE A 41 1.15 -11.77 -26.31
CA ILE A 41 2.36 -11.24 -25.69
C ILE A 41 3.58 -11.81 -26.43
N LEU A 42 4.19 -10.98 -27.28
CA LEU A 42 5.33 -11.36 -28.13
C LEU A 42 6.64 -11.44 -27.34
N ASN A 43 6.81 -10.57 -26.36
CA ASN A 43 7.97 -10.51 -25.47
C ASN A 43 7.60 -9.79 -24.17
N ALA A 44 8.27 -10.15 -23.08
CA ALA A 44 8.15 -9.48 -21.81
C ALA A 44 9.51 -9.40 -21.10
N SER A 45 9.72 -8.40 -20.26
CA SER A 45 10.96 -8.28 -19.50
C SER A 45 10.67 -7.69 -18.12
N VAL A 46 11.23 -8.29 -17.10
CA VAL A 46 11.26 -7.70 -15.76
C VAL A 46 12.55 -6.90 -15.61
N TYR A 47 12.45 -5.63 -15.27
CA TYR A 47 13.59 -4.78 -14.94
C TYR A 47 13.60 -4.55 -13.44
N VAL A 48 14.69 -4.95 -12.78
CA VAL A 48 14.93 -4.72 -11.35
C VAL A 48 16.02 -3.66 -11.24
N TYR A 49 15.66 -2.44 -10.83
CA TYR A 49 16.60 -1.35 -10.66
C TYR A 49 17.33 -1.45 -9.32
N HIS A 50 18.55 -0.86 -9.25
CA HIS A 50 19.42 -1.04 -8.08
C HIS A 50 18.78 -0.56 -6.76
N ASP A 51 18.17 0.61 -6.75
CA ASP A 51 17.65 1.20 -5.52
C ASP A 51 16.31 0.58 -5.04
N VAL A 52 15.77 -0.42 -5.76
CA VAL A 52 14.68 -1.25 -5.20
C VAL A 52 15.11 -1.92 -3.90
N MET A 53 16.41 -2.20 -3.73
CA MET A 53 16.95 -2.75 -2.48
C MET A 53 16.80 -1.78 -1.31
N LYS A 54 17.03 -0.49 -1.54
CA LYS A 54 16.81 0.56 -0.51
C LYS A 54 15.34 0.70 -0.16
N LEU A 55 14.47 0.59 -1.18
CA LEU A 55 13.02 0.65 -0.98
C LEU A 55 12.53 -0.53 -0.14
N LEU A 56 12.97 -1.74 -0.46
CA LEU A 56 12.68 -2.94 0.33
C LEU A 56 13.19 -2.83 1.77
N ASN A 57 14.41 -2.32 1.95
CA ASN A 57 14.96 -2.09 3.28
C ASN A 57 14.07 -1.15 4.11
N ASN A 58 13.62 -0.02 3.51
CA ASN A 58 12.73 0.91 4.18
C ASN A 58 11.40 0.26 4.58
N TRP A 59 10.73 -0.43 3.65
CA TRP A 59 9.46 -1.08 3.93
C TRP A 59 9.59 -2.18 4.98
N LEU A 60 10.59 -3.05 4.86
CA LEU A 60 10.85 -4.11 5.84
C LEU A 60 11.07 -3.52 7.23
N PHE A 61 11.88 -2.47 7.33
CA PHE A 61 12.14 -1.82 8.61
C PHE A 61 10.87 -1.22 9.22
N VAL A 62 10.17 -0.34 8.51
CA VAL A 62 9.02 0.40 9.09
C VAL A 62 7.77 -0.47 9.29
N GLN A 63 7.64 -1.56 8.54
CA GLN A 63 6.44 -2.39 8.56
C GLN A 63 6.61 -3.69 9.32
N THR A 64 7.86 -4.15 9.57
CA THR A 64 8.07 -5.47 10.19
C THR A 64 9.02 -5.49 11.37
N ALA A 65 9.77 -4.41 11.67
CA ALA A 65 10.76 -4.42 12.76
C ALA A 65 10.16 -4.73 14.14
N GLN A 66 8.88 -4.51 14.36
CA GLN A 66 8.19 -4.89 15.60
C GLN A 66 8.07 -6.41 15.78
N ALA A 67 8.01 -7.17 14.68
CA ALA A 67 7.80 -8.62 14.68
C ALA A 67 9.04 -9.42 14.24
N ASP A 68 9.94 -8.82 13.45
CA ASP A 68 11.15 -9.47 12.93
C ASP A 68 12.41 -8.73 13.36
N GLU A 69 13.17 -9.38 14.23
CA GLU A 69 14.44 -8.81 14.75
C GLU A 69 15.53 -8.69 13.69
N ARG A 70 15.48 -9.51 12.63
CA ARG A 70 16.49 -9.54 11.58
C ARG A 70 16.55 -8.23 10.79
N VAL A 71 15.45 -7.44 10.78
CA VAL A 71 15.41 -6.14 10.08
C VAL A 71 15.81 -4.96 10.97
N ARG A 72 16.15 -5.18 12.25
CA ARG A 72 16.57 -4.15 13.21
C ARG A 72 18.07 -3.81 13.06
N ALA A 73 18.52 -3.59 11.83
CA ALA A 73 19.91 -3.32 11.50
C ALA A 73 20.04 -2.51 10.22
N VAL A 74 21.19 -1.85 10.03
CA VAL A 74 21.54 -1.14 8.79
C VAL A 74 21.58 -2.09 7.59
N THR A 75 22.12 -3.29 7.81
CA THR A 75 22.19 -4.33 6.77
C THR A 75 21.24 -5.45 7.14
N ILE A 76 20.18 -5.59 6.34
CA ILE A 76 19.20 -6.68 6.47
C ILE A 76 19.79 -7.96 5.86
N PRO A 77 19.62 -9.14 6.50
CA PRO A 77 20.11 -10.41 5.98
C PRO A 77 19.61 -10.71 4.56
N GLU A 78 20.47 -11.35 3.76
CA GLU A 78 20.22 -11.63 2.34
C GLU A 78 18.94 -12.45 2.13
N GLU A 79 18.64 -13.41 3.00
CA GLU A 79 17.40 -14.20 2.90
C GLU A 79 16.14 -13.36 3.06
N VAL A 80 16.14 -12.34 3.93
CA VAL A 80 14.97 -11.45 4.17
C VAL A 80 14.78 -10.52 2.97
N ILE A 81 15.87 -9.93 2.48
CA ILE A 81 15.83 -9.12 1.25
C ILE A 81 15.43 -9.97 0.06
N GLY A 82 15.93 -11.21 -0.03
CA GLY A 82 15.59 -12.17 -1.07
C GLY A 82 14.10 -12.51 -1.10
N ASP A 83 13.44 -12.61 0.06
CA ASP A 83 11.98 -12.77 0.14
C ASP A 83 11.25 -11.55 -0.40
N GLY A 84 11.69 -10.35 -0.03
CA GLY A 84 11.15 -9.11 -0.58
C GLY A 84 11.34 -9.00 -2.10
N LEU A 85 12.49 -9.41 -2.63
CA LEU A 85 12.74 -9.46 -4.07
C LEU A 85 11.87 -10.49 -4.79
N ARG A 86 11.62 -11.65 -4.19
CA ARG A 86 10.68 -12.65 -4.74
C ARG A 86 9.28 -12.07 -4.89
N TYR A 87 8.81 -11.35 -3.88
CA TYR A 87 7.54 -10.62 -3.95
C TYR A 87 7.53 -9.64 -5.14
N VAL A 88 8.50 -8.73 -5.23
CA VAL A 88 8.59 -7.74 -6.32
C VAL A 88 8.67 -8.42 -7.68
N VAL A 89 9.55 -9.41 -7.86
CA VAL A 89 9.71 -10.10 -9.14
C VAL A 89 8.44 -10.88 -9.53
N ALA A 90 7.76 -11.52 -8.57
CA ALA A 90 6.51 -12.21 -8.85
C ALA A 90 5.40 -11.23 -9.31
N HIS A 91 5.32 -10.05 -8.70
CA HIS A 91 4.44 -8.96 -9.12
C HIS A 91 4.73 -8.52 -10.57
N GLU A 92 6.01 -8.25 -10.89
CA GLU A 92 6.40 -7.84 -12.25
C GLU A 92 6.17 -8.94 -13.29
N VAL A 93 6.33 -10.22 -12.92
CA VAL A 93 5.96 -11.36 -13.79
C VAL A 93 4.45 -11.37 -14.04
N GLY A 94 3.63 -11.02 -13.05
CA GLY A 94 2.19 -10.85 -13.23
C GLY A 94 1.88 -9.83 -14.34
N HIS A 95 2.55 -8.67 -14.35
CA HIS A 95 2.43 -7.71 -15.45
C HIS A 95 2.89 -8.27 -16.80
N CYS A 96 3.98 -9.05 -16.80
CA CYS A 96 4.45 -9.73 -18.01
C CYS A 96 3.42 -10.74 -18.55
N LEU A 97 2.52 -11.25 -17.72
CA LEU A 97 1.40 -12.11 -18.10
C LEU A 97 0.11 -11.33 -18.47
N GLY A 98 0.18 -10.01 -18.49
CA GLY A 98 -0.94 -9.15 -18.87
C GLY A 98 -1.87 -8.75 -17.73
N TYR A 99 -1.51 -9.01 -16.46
CA TYR A 99 -2.35 -8.64 -15.32
C TYR A 99 -2.17 -7.20 -14.91
N MET A 100 -3.28 -6.58 -14.57
CA MET A 100 -3.33 -5.25 -13.96
C MET A 100 -3.23 -5.36 -12.43
N HIS A 101 -2.96 -4.23 -11.78
CA HIS A 101 -3.01 -4.16 -10.32
C HIS A 101 -4.41 -4.50 -9.80
N ASN A 102 -4.48 -5.23 -8.67
CA ASN A 102 -5.72 -5.47 -7.94
C ASN A 102 -5.61 -4.92 -6.51
N MET A 103 -5.96 -3.64 -6.33
CA MET A 103 -5.83 -2.93 -5.06
C MET A 103 -6.91 -3.27 -4.02
N SER A 104 -7.85 -4.17 -4.34
CA SER A 104 -8.83 -4.68 -3.36
C SER A 104 -8.39 -5.97 -2.68
N ALA A 105 -7.29 -6.57 -3.11
CA ALA A 105 -6.92 -7.91 -2.66
C ALA A 105 -6.48 -7.96 -1.19
N SER A 106 -5.89 -6.89 -0.66
CA SER A 106 -5.52 -6.75 0.76
C SER A 106 -6.73 -6.50 1.66
N ALA A 107 -7.68 -5.69 1.19
CA ALA A 107 -8.84 -5.26 1.97
C ALA A 107 -9.88 -6.38 2.23
N VAL A 108 -9.77 -7.54 1.59
CA VAL A 108 -10.65 -8.68 1.84
C VAL A 108 -10.17 -9.58 2.99
N ILE A 109 -8.94 -9.41 3.44
CA ILE A 109 -8.38 -10.20 4.55
C ILE A 109 -8.78 -9.56 5.89
N PRO A 110 -9.41 -10.31 6.81
CA PRO A 110 -9.72 -9.77 8.13
C PRO A 110 -8.46 -9.37 8.91
N VAL A 111 -8.51 -8.25 9.62
CA VAL A 111 -7.40 -7.76 10.46
C VAL A 111 -6.91 -8.83 11.44
N ASP A 112 -7.83 -9.60 12.06
CA ASP A 112 -7.47 -10.68 12.98
C ASP A 112 -6.72 -11.83 12.29
N SER A 113 -7.00 -12.07 11.01
CA SER A 113 -6.30 -13.07 10.21
C SER A 113 -4.85 -12.68 9.93
N LEU A 114 -4.57 -11.39 9.73
CA LEU A 114 -3.22 -10.85 9.57
C LEU A 114 -2.36 -11.00 10.84
N ARG A 115 -2.99 -11.17 11.99
CA ARG A 115 -2.37 -11.41 13.30
C ARG A 115 -2.29 -12.90 13.67
N SER A 116 -2.73 -13.79 12.80
CA SER A 116 -2.73 -15.23 13.02
C SER A 116 -1.54 -15.91 12.34
N PRO A 117 -0.62 -16.55 13.08
CA PRO A 117 0.53 -17.25 12.49
C PRO A 117 0.11 -18.34 11.49
N SER A 118 -0.88 -19.14 11.84
CA SER A 118 -1.36 -20.23 10.99
C SER A 118 -2.04 -19.73 9.71
N PHE A 119 -2.75 -18.60 9.80
CA PHE A 119 -3.40 -18.01 8.64
C PHE A 119 -2.36 -17.42 7.68
N THR A 120 -1.47 -16.54 8.18
CA THR A 120 -0.47 -15.85 7.36
C THR A 120 0.55 -16.82 6.73
N GLN A 121 0.91 -17.88 7.46
CA GLN A 121 1.75 -18.97 6.93
C GLN A 121 1.10 -19.67 5.73
N LYS A 122 -0.22 -19.87 5.76
CA LYS A 122 -0.94 -20.63 4.74
C LYS A 122 -1.41 -19.76 3.57
N TYR A 123 -1.89 -18.55 3.85
CA TYR A 123 -2.60 -17.73 2.89
C TYR A 123 -1.90 -16.40 2.56
N GLY A 124 -0.81 -16.06 3.27
CA GLY A 124 -0.14 -14.76 3.12
C GLY A 124 -0.94 -13.61 3.70
N THR A 125 -0.70 -12.41 3.18
CA THR A 125 -1.26 -11.15 3.69
C THR A 125 -2.24 -10.47 2.73
N THR A 126 -2.40 -11.01 1.52
CA THR A 126 -3.29 -10.53 0.46
C THR A 126 -3.79 -11.69 -0.38
N THR A 127 -4.88 -11.50 -1.13
CA THR A 127 -5.38 -12.51 -2.06
C THR A 127 -4.72 -12.46 -3.42
N SER A 128 -3.94 -11.42 -3.71
CA SER A 128 -3.22 -11.25 -4.98
C SER A 128 -1.85 -10.62 -4.80
N ILE A 129 -0.86 -11.18 -5.53
CA ILE A 129 0.47 -10.58 -5.66
C ILE A 129 0.44 -9.27 -6.46
N MET A 130 -0.66 -9.01 -7.20
CA MET A 130 -0.84 -7.78 -7.99
C MET A 130 -1.33 -6.59 -7.16
N ASP A 131 -1.50 -6.76 -5.87
CA ASP A 131 -1.74 -5.70 -4.90
C ASP A 131 -0.42 -5.07 -4.44
N TYR A 132 -0.45 -3.80 -4.06
CA TYR A 132 0.64 -3.13 -3.35
C TYR A 132 0.53 -3.29 -1.83
N ALA A 133 0.17 -4.48 -1.36
CA ALA A 133 -0.02 -4.78 0.07
C ALA A 133 1.25 -4.58 0.91
N ARG A 134 2.45 -4.61 0.30
CA ARG A 134 3.76 -4.51 0.96
C ARG A 134 3.91 -5.58 2.04
N PHE A 135 4.35 -5.21 3.25
CA PHE A 135 4.60 -6.16 4.34
C PHE A 135 3.58 -6.00 5.46
N ASN A 136 3.42 -7.03 6.28
CA ASN A 136 2.40 -7.09 7.32
C ASN A 136 2.70 -6.17 8.51
N TYR A 137 2.34 -4.90 8.39
CA TYR A 137 2.44 -3.91 9.47
C TYR A 137 1.37 -4.06 10.56
N VAL A 138 0.39 -4.96 10.37
CA VAL A 138 -0.71 -5.20 11.32
C VAL A 138 -0.28 -6.14 12.43
N ALA A 139 0.63 -7.07 12.16
CA ALA A 139 1.17 -8.00 13.13
C ALA A 139 1.81 -7.28 14.31
N GLN A 140 1.50 -7.74 15.53
CA GLN A 140 2.00 -7.15 16.77
C GLN A 140 3.07 -8.03 17.42
N PRO A 141 3.97 -7.47 18.24
CA PRO A 141 4.83 -8.26 19.11
C PRO A 141 4.01 -9.25 19.94
N GLY A 142 4.40 -10.53 19.95
CA GLY A 142 3.71 -11.58 20.68
C GLY A 142 2.62 -12.31 19.90
N ASP A 143 2.22 -11.85 18.70
CA ASP A 143 1.29 -12.60 17.83
C ASP A 143 1.93 -13.89 17.28
N GLY A 144 3.26 -13.98 17.25
CA GLY A 144 3.99 -15.13 16.70
C GLY A 144 3.97 -15.22 15.18
N VAL A 145 3.55 -14.15 14.49
CA VAL A 145 3.51 -14.09 13.03
C VAL A 145 4.92 -13.96 12.48
N THR A 146 5.33 -14.88 11.62
CA THR A 146 6.63 -14.92 10.94
C THR A 146 6.52 -14.76 9.42
N ALA A 147 5.36 -15.10 8.83
CA ALA A 147 5.06 -14.87 7.42
C ALA A 147 4.52 -13.45 7.24
N LEU A 148 5.41 -12.52 6.91
CA LEU A 148 5.11 -11.08 6.87
C LEU A 148 5.02 -10.54 5.43
N SER A 149 5.42 -11.33 4.43
CA SER A 149 5.43 -10.95 3.03
C SER A 149 4.17 -11.43 2.29
N PRO A 150 3.73 -10.70 1.26
CA PRO A 150 2.70 -11.19 0.33
C PRO A 150 3.16 -12.44 -0.41
N HIS A 151 2.20 -13.30 -0.76
CA HIS A 151 2.41 -14.48 -1.60
C HIS A 151 1.46 -14.46 -2.80
N ILE A 152 1.71 -15.35 -3.77
CA ILE A 152 0.73 -15.67 -4.81
C ILE A 152 -0.53 -16.20 -4.11
N GLY A 153 -1.64 -15.52 -4.34
CA GLY A 153 -2.89 -15.76 -3.64
C GLY A 153 -3.97 -16.43 -4.50
N PRO A 154 -5.15 -16.68 -3.92
CA PRO A 154 -6.27 -17.31 -4.62
C PRO A 154 -6.76 -16.48 -5.82
N TYR A 155 -6.70 -15.15 -5.76
CA TYR A 155 -7.05 -14.30 -6.89
C TYR A 155 -6.08 -14.51 -8.06
N ASP A 156 -4.78 -14.66 -7.81
CA ASP A 156 -3.79 -14.87 -8.87
C ASP A 156 -4.04 -16.20 -9.59
N MET A 157 -4.34 -17.26 -8.83
CA MET A 157 -4.68 -18.58 -9.39
C MET A 157 -5.95 -18.51 -10.24
N PHE A 158 -6.97 -17.79 -9.76
CA PHE A 158 -8.20 -17.52 -10.49
C PHE A 158 -7.91 -16.74 -11.79
N ALA A 159 -7.12 -15.67 -11.71
CA ALA A 159 -6.81 -14.82 -12.85
C ALA A 159 -6.02 -15.58 -13.94
N ILE A 160 -5.05 -16.40 -13.53
CA ILE A 160 -4.30 -17.30 -14.45
C ILE A 160 -5.24 -18.30 -15.11
N GLU A 161 -6.12 -18.94 -14.35
CA GLU A 161 -7.08 -19.90 -14.91
C GLU A 161 -8.05 -19.21 -15.89
N TYR A 162 -8.57 -18.04 -15.53
CA TYR A 162 -9.46 -17.24 -16.39
C TYR A 162 -8.78 -16.83 -17.69
N GLY A 163 -7.55 -16.33 -17.63
CA GLY A 163 -6.86 -15.77 -18.79
C GLY A 163 -6.15 -16.81 -19.68
N TYR A 164 -5.75 -17.96 -19.12
CA TYR A 164 -4.88 -18.90 -19.84
C TYR A 164 -5.46 -20.31 -20.00
N ARG A 165 -6.62 -20.59 -19.41
CA ARG A 165 -7.25 -21.89 -19.60
C ARG A 165 -7.72 -22.07 -21.02
N TRP A 166 -7.22 -23.10 -21.68
CA TRP A 166 -7.70 -23.44 -23.01
C TRP A 166 -8.95 -24.33 -22.94
N TYR A 167 -10.04 -23.87 -23.54
CA TYR A 167 -11.33 -24.57 -23.57
C TYR A 167 -11.53 -25.43 -24.84
N GLY A 168 -10.56 -25.45 -25.76
CA GLY A 168 -10.65 -26.24 -27.00
C GLY A 168 -11.70 -25.73 -27.98
N LYS A 169 -12.02 -24.44 -27.92
CA LYS A 169 -12.97 -23.80 -28.84
C LYS A 169 -12.20 -23.15 -29.99
N GLU A 170 -12.87 -23.04 -31.15
CA GLU A 170 -12.27 -22.48 -32.36
C GLU A 170 -12.31 -20.94 -32.39
N THR A 171 -13.26 -20.33 -31.68
CA THR A 171 -13.42 -18.87 -31.63
C THR A 171 -13.62 -18.36 -30.21
N PRO A 172 -13.24 -17.11 -29.91
CA PRO A 172 -13.47 -16.48 -28.60
C PRO A 172 -14.95 -16.41 -28.23
N GLU A 173 -15.85 -16.21 -29.21
CA GLU A 173 -17.29 -16.15 -28.97
C GLU A 173 -17.84 -17.48 -28.45
N ALA A 174 -17.26 -18.61 -28.86
CA ALA A 174 -17.66 -19.94 -28.40
C ALA A 174 -17.21 -20.23 -26.96
N GLU A 175 -16.32 -19.43 -26.39
CA GLU A 175 -15.87 -19.52 -24.99
C GLU A 175 -16.65 -18.61 -24.05
N LYS A 176 -17.42 -17.65 -24.55
CA LYS A 176 -18.10 -16.60 -23.77
C LYS A 176 -18.93 -17.16 -22.62
N ASP A 177 -19.77 -18.15 -22.88
CA ASP A 177 -20.66 -18.72 -21.86
C ASP A 177 -19.86 -19.52 -20.81
N LEU A 178 -18.79 -20.20 -21.23
CA LEU A 178 -17.89 -20.92 -20.30
C LEU A 178 -17.16 -19.96 -19.37
N LEU A 179 -16.73 -18.82 -19.88
CA LEU A 179 -16.09 -17.77 -19.08
C LEU A 179 -17.08 -17.10 -18.13
N ALA A 180 -18.32 -16.83 -18.58
CA ALA A 180 -19.38 -16.29 -17.73
C ALA A 180 -19.72 -17.25 -16.57
N ASP A 181 -19.84 -18.54 -16.86
CA ASP A 181 -20.04 -19.59 -15.84
C ASP A 181 -18.85 -19.72 -14.88
N PHE A 182 -17.63 -19.55 -15.39
CA PHE A 182 -16.43 -19.55 -14.56
C PHE A 182 -16.46 -18.37 -13.60
N LEU A 183 -16.73 -17.14 -14.06
CA LEU A 183 -16.85 -15.95 -13.23
C LEU A 183 -17.95 -16.07 -12.18
N SER A 184 -19.12 -16.59 -12.55
CA SER A 184 -20.25 -16.75 -11.62
C SER A 184 -19.94 -17.67 -10.42
N ARG A 185 -19.06 -18.67 -10.62
CA ARG A 185 -18.58 -19.56 -9.57
C ARG A 185 -17.52 -18.94 -8.66
N HIS A 186 -16.95 -17.80 -9.06
CA HIS A 186 -15.91 -17.08 -8.34
C HIS A 186 -16.41 -15.67 -7.93
N ALA A 187 -17.68 -15.57 -7.56
CA ALA A 187 -18.29 -14.29 -7.17
C ALA A 187 -18.07 -13.91 -5.70
N ASP A 188 -17.29 -14.68 -4.93
CA ASP A 188 -17.02 -14.36 -3.54
C ASP A 188 -15.93 -13.27 -3.40
N ARG A 189 -15.80 -12.72 -2.19
CA ARG A 189 -14.91 -11.60 -1.90
C ARG A 189 -13.43 -11.88 -2.17
N LEU A 190 -12.98 -13.16 -2.18
CA LEU A 190 -11.58 -13.52 -2.43
C LEU A 190 -11.13 -13.20 -3.85
N TYR A 191 -12.08 -13.10 -4.78
CA TYR A 191 -11.83 -12.84 -6.19
C TYR A 191 -12.22 -11.42 -6.61
N LYS A 192 -12.43 -10.54 -5.63
CA LYS A 192 -12.74 -9.13 -5.90
C LYS A 192 -11.58 -8.45 -6.63
N TYR A 193 -11.94 -7.61 -7.59
CA TYR A 193 -11.01 -6.79 -8.36
C TYR A 193 -11.36 -5.32 -8.25
N SER A 194 -10.36 -4.48 -8.05
CA SER A 194 -10.44 -3.04 -8.21
C SER A 194 -9.12 -2.46 -8.72
N GLU A 195 -9.21 -1.52 -9.65
CA GLU A 195 -8.06 -0.82 -10.18
C GLU A 195 -7.40 0.08 -9.11
N ALA A 196 -6.14 0.44 -9.38
CA ALA A 196 -5.42 1.42 -8.58
C ALA A 196 -6.13 2.78 -8.63
N GLN A 197 -6.25 3.42 -7.48
CA GLN A 197 -6.74 4.78 -7.33
C GLN A 197 -5.61 5.69 -6.84
N ASP A 198 -5.72 6.99 -7.11
CA ASP A 198 -4.84 7.96 -6.44
C ASP A 198 -5.13 7.95 -4.93
N VAL A 199 -4.08 7.88 -4.11
CA VAL A 199 -4.22 7.77 -2.65
C VAL A 199 -5.02 8.93 -2.06
N ARG A 200 -4.89 10.14 -2.62
CA ARG A 200 -5.61 11.32 -2.14
C ARG A 200 -7.06 11.34 -2.57
N ASP A 201 -7.34 10.82 -3.76
CA ASP A 201 -8.67 10.84 -4.38
C ASP A 201 -9.35 9.47 -4.35
N ALA A 202 -8.87 8.55 -3.50
CA ALA A 202 -9.49 7.24 -3.35
C ALA A 202 -10.97 7.39 -2.97
N VAL A 203 -11.84 6.83 -3.80
CA VAL A 203 -13.29 6.85 -3.64
C VAL A 203 -13.76 5.59 -2.90
N ASP A 204 -13.28 4.42 -3.33
CA ASP A 204 -13.50 3.15 -2.62
C ASP A 204 -12.37 2.94 -1.60
N PRO A 205 -12.65 2.99 -0.30
CA PRO A 205 -11.63 2.82 0.74
C PRO A 205 -11.04 1.42 0.81
N ARG A 206 -11.56 0.47 0.01
CA ARG A 206 -11.07 -0.91 -0.08
C ARG A 206 -10.11 -1.15 -1.24
N ALA A 207 -9.78 -0.11 -2.02
CA ALA A 207 -8.92 -0.21 -3.20
C ALA A 207 -7.81 0.84 -3.16
N GLN A 208 -6.96 0.74 -2.16
CA GLN A 208 -5.88 1.68 -1.90
C GLN A 208 -4.51 1.02 -2.05
N ASN A 209 -3.46 1.83 -2.14
CA ASN A 209 -2.07 1.36 -2.15
C ASN A 209 -1.57 1.20 -0.71
N GLU A 210 -0.90 0.10 -0.43
CA GLU A 210 -0.19 -0.16 0.83
C GLU A 210 -1.09 -0.28 2.06
N ASP A 211 -2.42 -0.41 1.87
CA ASP A 211 -3.36 -0.73 2.94
C ASP A 211 -3.42 -2.25 3.19
N LEU A 212 -3.82 -2.63 4.38
CA LEU A 212 -4.03 -4.01 4.78
C LEU A 212 -5.29 -4.15 5.64
N GLY A 213 -6.00 -5.26 5.42
CA GLY A 213 -7.12 -5.64 6.26
C GLY A 213 -8.45 -4.98 5.90
N ASP A 214 -9.52 -5.56 6.41
CA ASP A 214 -10.89 -5.17 6.12
C ASP A 214 -11.40 -3.97 6.97
N ASP A 215 -10.54 -3.42 7.82
CA ASP A 215 -10.79 -2.26 8.67
C ASP A 215 -9.58 -1.33 8.68
N ALA A 216 -9.61 -0.28 7.85
CA ALA A 216 -8.52 0.68 7.71
C ALA A 216 -8.19 1.42 9.01
N VAL A 217 -9.18 1.73 9.85
CA VAL A 217 -8.97 2.40 11.14
C VAL A 217 -8.18 1.49 12.08
N ARG A 218 -8.63 0.25 12.22
CA ARG A 218 -8.00 -0.74 13.09
C ARG A 218 -6.60 -1.10 12.62
N SER A 219 -6.41 -1.33 11.32
CA SER A 219 -5.11 -1.63 10.72
C SER A 219 -4.13 -0.48 10.93
N SER A 220 -4.55 0.75 10.68
CA SER A 220 -3.72 1.94 10.85
C SER A 220 -3.34 2.19 12.31
N LEU A 221 -4.27 1.99 13.27
CA LEU A 221 -3.96 2.08 14.70
C LEU A 221 -2.90 1.05 15.11
N LEU A 222 -3.03 -0.20 14.67
CA LEU A 222 -2.03 -1.24 14.94
C LEU A 222 -0.67 -0.90 14.31
N GLY A 223 -0.68 -0.35 13.08
CA GLY A 223 0.52 0.15 12.43
C GLY A 223 1.19 1.29 13.21
N ILE A 224 0.41 2.28 13.67
CA ILE A 224 0.92 3.40 14.49
C ILE A 224 1.49 2.89 15.81
N GLU A 225 0.83 1.93 16.49
CA GLU A 225 1.37 1.31 17.70
C GLU A 225 2.74 0.63 17.45
N ASN A 226 2.94 0.07 16.27
CA ASN A 226 4.24 -0.49 15.88
C ASN A 226 5.26 0.62 15.62
N LEU A 227 4.90 1.70 14.93
CA LEU A 227 5.79 2.85 14.73
C LEU A 227 6.22 3.49 16.06
N LYS A 228 5.30 3.60 17.04
CA LYS A 228 5.61 4.08 18.39
C LYS A 228 6.69 3.25 19.10
N ARG A 229 6.78 1.94 18.78
CA ARG A 229 7.84 1.05 19.30
C ARG A 229 9.15 1.19 18.53
N ILE A 230 9.07 1.43 17.23
CA ILE A 230 10.23 1.52 16.32
C ILE A 230 10.99 2.83 16.53
N VAL A 231 10.28 3.97 16.59
CA VAL A 231 10.90 5.31 16.61
C VAL A 231 11.98 5.47 17.71
N PRO A 232 11.77 5.08 18.97
CA PRO A 232 12.78 5.23 20.02
C PRO A 232 14.02 4.35 19.80
N GLN A 233 13.95 3.36 18.93
CA GLN A 233 15.01 2.39 18.71
C GLN A 233 15.84 2.70 17.45
N ILE A 234 15.44 3.64 16.63
CA ILE A 234 16.06 3.89 15.31
C ILE A 234 17.57 4.13 15.46
N ILE A 235 17.99 5.01 16.36
CA ILE A 235 19.41 5.32 16.56
C ILE A 235 20.18 4.05 16.99
N GLN A 236 19.66 3.32 17.98
CA GLN A 236 20.29 2.10 18.46
C GLN A 236 20.43 1.05 17.35
N TRP A 237 19.38 0.83 16.57
CA TRP A 237 19.38 -0.20 15.53
C TRP A 237 20.20 0.18 14.29
N THR A 238 20.48 1.48 14.10
CA THR A 238 21.27 1.98 12.97
C THR A 238 22.73 2.28 13.35
N THR A 239 23.10 2.19 14.61
CA THR A 239 24.47 2.43 15.06
C THR A 239 25.30 1.15 14.92
N THR A 240 26.34 1.18 14.08
CA THR A 240 27.26 0.05 13.85
C THR A 240 28.50 0.09 14.75
N GLY A 241 28.78 1.23 15.40
CA GLY A 241 29.99 1.47 16.19
C GLY A 241 31.22 1.81 15.32
N GLU A 242 31.07 1.98 14.02
CA GLU A 242 32.18 2.40 13.15
C GLU A 242 32.62 3.83 13.43
N LYS A 243 33.94 4.05 13.44
CA LYS A 243 34.49 5.39 13.66
C LYS A 243 34.14 6.32 12.49
N GLY A 244 33.47 7.43 12.81
CA GLY A 244 33.06 8.41 11.81
C GLY A 244 31.70 8.10 11.14
N GLN A 245 30.97 7.10 11.66
CA GLN A 245 29.59 6.86 11.23
C GLN A 245 28.73 8.10 11.42
N THR A 246 27.90 8.40 10.44
CA THR A 246 26.94 9.51 10.47
C THR A 246 25.53 9.00 10.83
N TYR A 247 24.60 9.92 11.09
CA TYR A 247 23.19 9.60 11.34
C TYR A 247 22.36 9.51 10.03
N GLU A 248 23.01 9.34 8.87
CA GLU A 248 22.32 9.29 7.58
C GLU A 248 21.26 8.17 7.51
N GLU A 249 21.61 6.97 7.98
CA GLU A 249 20.69 5.83 8.00
C GLU A 249 19.55 6.04 8.99
N ALA A 250 19.83 6.57 10.17
CA ALA A 250 18.79 6.94 11.14
C ALA A 250 17.84 7.97 10.56
N SER A 251 18.38 9.01 9.91
CA SER A 251 17.58 10.03 9.22
C SER A 251 16.69 9.43 8.14
N ARG A 252 17.25 8.58 7.28
CA ARG A 252 16.52 7.92 6.19
C ARG A 252 15.35 7.08 6.70
N LEU A 253 15.58 6.30 7.76
CA LEU A 253 14.54 5.45 8.35
C LEU A 253 13.48 6.26 9.11
N TYR A 254 13.88 7.35 9.76
CA TYR A 254 12.91 8.25 10.38
C TYR A 254 12.02 8.95 9.35
N TYR A 255 12.55 9.36 8.20
CA TYR A 255 11.74 9.83 7.07
C TYR A 255 10.77 8.75 6.57
N ALA A 256 11.23 7.50 6.49
CA ALA A 256 10.36 6.39 6.11
C ALA A 256 9.22 6.16 7.11
N VAL A 257 9.46 6.34 8.42
CA VAL A 257 8.42 6.30 9.45
C VAL A 257 7.39 7.42 9.27
N ILE A 258 7.84 8.65 9.02
CA ILE A 258 6.93 9.78 8.76
C ILE A 258 6.06 9.51 7.53
N ASN A 259 6.64 8.99 6.46
CA ASN A 259 5.90 8.63 5.25
C ASN A 259 4.88 7.51 5.52
N GLN A 260 5.26 6.48 6.29
CA GLN A 260 4.35 5.39 6.64
C GLN A 260 3.19 5.88 7.52
N TRP A 261 3.45 6.78 8.48
CA TRP A 261 2.39 7.44 9.25
C TRP A 261 1.44 8.21 8.34
N ASN A 262 1.95 8.98 7.37
CA ASN A 262 1.10 9.69 6.40
C ASN A 262 0.22 8.72 5.59
N ASN A 263 0.76 7.56 5.15
CA ASN A 263 -0.03 6.56 4.44
C ASN A 263 -1.22 6.10 5.29
N TYR A 264 -1.02 5.83 6.58
CA TYR A 264 -2.10 5.43 7.48
C TYR A 264 -3.20 6.50 7.61
N LEU A 265 -2.84 7.80 7.61
CA LEU A 265 -3.82 8.89 7.63
C LEU A 265 -4.70 8.86 6.38
N TYR A 266 -4.12 8.65 5.20
CA TYR A 266 -4.86 8.60 3.94
C TYR A 266 -5.72 7.34 3.81
N HIS A 267 -5.24 6.18 4.26
CA HIS A 267 -6.04 4.94 4.28
C HIS A 267 -7.34 5.14 5.07
N VAL A 268 -7.26 5.83 6.18
CA VAL A 268 -8.43 6.12 7.02
C VAL A 268 -9.29 7.21 6.41
N LEU A 269 -8.69 8.29 5.90
CA LEU A 269 -9.40 9.43 5.29
C LEU A 269 -10.34 8.99 4.17
N ALA A 270 -9.97 7.98 3.37
CA ALA A 270 -10.77 7.47 2.25
C ALA A 270 -12.15 6.97 2.68
N ASN A 271 -12.34 6.59 3.95
CA ASN A 271 -13.64 6.15 4.45
C ASN A 271 -14.65 7.31 4.59
N ILE A 272 -14.19 8.55 4.81
CA ILE A 272 -15.08 9.71 4.96
C ILE A 272 -15.54 10.16 3.57
N GLY A 273 -16.85 10.13 3.34
CA GLY A 273 -17.44 10.36 2.02
C GLY A 273 -17.03 9.29 0.99
N GLY A 274 -16.62 8.09 1.46
CA GLY A 274 -16.26 6.97 0.63
C GLY A 274 -17.47 6.25 0.04
N ILE A 275 -17.25 5.60 -1.10
CA ILE A 275 -18.24 4.79 -1.82
C ILE A 275 -17.61 3.44 -2.15
N TYR A 276 -18.24 2.36 -1.73
CA TYR A 276 -17.91 1.02 -2.21
C TYR A 276 -18.37 0.84 -3.64
N ILE A 277 -17.49 0.36 -4.51
CA ILE A 277 -17.73 0.16 -5.93
C ILE A 277 -17.69 -1.34 -6.24
N GLU A 278 -18.77 -1.88 -6.77
CA GLU A 278 -18.86 -3.30 -7.14
C GLU A 278 -18.97 -3.45 -8.67
N ASN A 279 -18.27 -4.44 -9.21
CA ASN A 279 -18.36 -4.85 -10.60
C ASN A 279 -19.60 -5.74 -10.78
N THR A 280 -20.78 -5.13 -10.82
CA THR A 280 -22.06 -5.85 -10.85
C THR A 280 -22.39 -6.40 -12.22
N VAL A 281 -23.08 -7.54 -12.24
CA VAL A 281 -23.65 -8.15 -13.43
C VAL A 281 -25.16 -8.31 -13.29
N VAL A 282 -25.86 -8.41 -14.43
CA VAL A 282 -27.32 -8.61 -14.42
C VAL A 282 -27.68 -9.89 -13.67
N GLY A 283 -28.49 -9.76 -12.62
CA GLY A 283 -29.01 -10.89 -11.84
C GLY A 283 -28.20 -11.22 -10.56
N ASP A 284 -27.09 -10.53 -10.26
CA ASP A 284 -26.33 -10.77 -9.03
C ASP A 284 -26.96 -10.16 -7.76
N GLY A 285 -27.95 -9.28 -7.93
CA GLY A 285 -28.68 -8.64 -6.83
C GLY A 285 -27.87 -7.59 -6.07
N GLN A 286 -26.67 -7.26 -6.52
CA GLN A 286 -25.82 -6.27 -5.88
C GLN A 286 -26.04 -4.87 -6.45
N LYS A 287 -25.66 -3.85 -5.67
CA LYS A 287 -25.63 -2.47 -6.12
C LYS A 287 -24.22 -2.11 -6.56
N THR A 288 -24.09 -1.43 -7.70
CA THR A 288 -22.79 -0.93 -8.18
C THR A 288 -22.13 0.05 -7.21
N TYR A 289 -22.94 0.88 -6.53
CA TYR A 289 -22.46 1.88 -5.59
C TYR A 289 -23.16 1.76 -4.25
N THR A 290 -22.38 1.73 -3.17
CA THR A 290 -22.90 1.75 -1.80
C THR A 290 -22.03 2.68 -0.95
N PHE A 291 -22.65 3.62 -0.25
CA PHE A 291 -21.91 4.54 0.63
C PHE A 291 -21.35 3.82 1.84
N VAL A 292 -20.16 4.24 2.28
CA VAL A 292 -19.56 3.76 3.53
C VAL A 292 -20.49 4.07 4.71
N GLU A 293 -20.61 3.12 5.62
CA GLU A 293 -21.49 3.19 6.79
C GLU A 293 -21.12 4.40 7.68
N LYS A 294 -22.12 5.02 8.29
CA LYS A 294 -21.97 6.20 9.13
C LYS A 294 -20.95 5.97 10.27
N GLU A 295 -21.03 4.82 10.90
CA GLU A 295 -20.19 4.45 12.05
C GLU A 295 -18.72 4.35 11.65
N LYS A 296 -18.42 3.82 10.47
CA LYS A 296 -17.06 3.76 9.94
C LYS A 296 -16.51 5.15 9.61
N GLN A 297 -17.34 6.02 9.03
CA GLN A 297 -16.96 7.41 8.76
C GLN A 297 -16.69 8.19 10.04
N GLN A 298 -17.50 8.01 11.09
CA GLN A 298 -17.29 8.61 12.40
C GLN A 298 -16.01 8.10 13.07
N ALA A 299 -15.73 6.79 13.00
CA ALA A 299 -14.50 6.20 13.51
C ALA A 299 -13.27 6.75 12.77
N ALA A 300 -13.36 6.88 11.45
CA ALA A 300 -12.30 7.46 10.62
C ALA A 300 -12.01 8.90 11.00
N LEU A 301 -13.05 9.70 11.22
CA LEU A 301 -12.89 11.07 11.65
C LEU A 301 -12.25 11.17 13.04
N LYS A 302 -12.72 10.37 14.00
CA LYS A 302 -12.10 10.30 15.33
C LYS A 302 -10.61 9.97 15.25
N PHE A 303 -10.23 9.00 14.42
CA PHE A 303 -8.82 8.66 14.18
C PHE A 303 -8.01 9.87 13.70
N LEU A 304 -8.51 10.62 12.71
CA LEU A 304 -7.81 11.80 12.19
C LEU A 304 -7.67 12.91 13.24
N LEU A 305 -8.69 13.09 14.10
CA LEU A 305 -8.62 14.04 15.23
C LEU A 305 -7.52 13.64 16.22
N ASP A 306 -7.42 12.35 16.53
CA ASP A 306 -6.48 11.85 17.53
C ASP A 306 -5.05 11.79 17.00
N GLU A 307 -4.83 11.33 15.76
CA GLU A 307 -3.51 10.97 15.26
C GLU A 307 -2.81 12.06 14.41
N VAL A 308 -3.53 13.04 13.86
CA VAL A 308 -2.93 14.14 13.11
C VAL A 308 -3.35 15.54 13.58
N LEU A 309 -4.61 15.77 13.94
CA LEU A 309 -5.05 17.07 14.40
C LEU A 309 -4.65 17.34 15.86
N THR A 310 -4.31 16.31 16.61
CA THR A 310 -3.59 16.40 17.89
C THR A 310 -2.10 16.22 17.62
N TYR A 311 -1.24 16.97 18.35
CA TYR A 311 0.22 16.87 18.18
C TYR A 311 0.74 15.49 18.55
N PRO A 312 1.30 14.71 17.60
CA PRO A 312 1.77 13.36 17.85
C PRO A 312 3.20 13.38 18.46
N LYS A 313 3.27 13.60 19.78
CA LYS A 313 4.54 13.68 20.53
C LYS A 313 5.45 12.47 20.29
N TRP A 314 4.88 11.27 20.19
CA TRP A 314 5.62 10.04 19.97
C TRP A 314 6.43 10.04 18.66
N LEU A 315 6.00 10.84 17.68
CA LEU A 315 6.66 10.95 16.38
C LEU A 315 7.70 12.09 16.34
N PHE A 316 7.39 13.24 16.95
CA PHE A 316 8.18 14.46 16.78
C PHE A 316 9.03 14.85 18.00
N ASP A 317 8.62 14.52 19.22
CA ASP A 317 9.41 14.79 20.43
C ASP A 317 10.32 13.60 20.72
N THR A 318 11.29 13.33 19.82
CA THR A 318 12.09 12.11 19.80
C THR A 318 13.57 12.42 19.62
N GLU A 319 14.44 11.63 20.23
CA GLU A 319 15.88 11.77 20.09
C GLU A 319 16.35 11.70 18.64
N VAL A 320 15.78 10.79 17.82
CA VAL A 320 16.16 10.68 16.41
C VAL A 320 15.88 11.96 15.64
N GLY A 321 14.86 12.71 16.00
CA GLY A 321 14.55 14.01 15.37
C GLY A 321 15.64 15.06 15.53
N GLU A 322 16.45 14.96 16.59
CA GLU A 322 17.56 15.90 16.85
C GLU A 322 18.77 15.65 15.94
N TYR A 323 18.88 14.45 15.38
CA TYR A 323 20.00 14.03 14.54
C TYR A 323 19.67 13.89 13.07
N THR A 324 18.44 14.25 12.65
CA THR A 324 18.04 14.14 11.25
C THR A 324 18.68 15.21 10.39
N TYR A 325 19.26 14.81 9.24
CA TYR A 325 19.77 15.70 8.24
C TYR A 325 19.77 15.04 6.86
N LEU A 326 19.84 15.88 5.82
CA LEU A 326 20.07 15.43 4.45
C LEU A 326 21.43 15.89 3.97
N LEU A 327 22.18 14.99 3.32
CA LEU A 327 23.41 15.37 2.63
C LEU A 327 23.07 16.31 1.48
N ARG A 328 23.69 17.50 1.48
CA ARG A 328 23.47 18.51 0.45
C ARG A 328 24.67 19.42 0.30
N ASN A 329 24.79 20.04 -0.85
CA ASN A 329 25.86 20.98 -1.16
C ASN A 329 25.51 22.44 -0.80
N THR A 330 24.24 22.73 -0.54
CA THR A 330 23.77 24.08 -0.22
C THR A 330 23.24 24.13 1.21
N PRO A 331 23.61 25.14 2.02
CA PRO A 331 23.04 25.35 3.33
C PRO A 331 21.53 25.59 3.25
N LEU A 332 20.79 25.09 4.23
CA LEU A 332 19.41 25.50 4.47
C LEU A 332 19.37 26.42 5.69
N GLY A 333 18.48 27.37 5.66
CA GLY A 333 18.21 28.23 6.81
C GLY A 333 17.24 27.64 7.83
N VAL A 334 16.83 26.37 7.65
CA VAL A 334 15.82 25.68 8.48
C VAL A 334 16.30 24.30 8.89
N VAL A 335 15.73 23.79 9.98
CA VAL A 335 15.97 22.42 10.46
C VAL A 335 15.30 21.44 9.52
N GLU A 336 15.99 20.36 9.19
CA GLU A 336 15.37 19.23 8.46
C GLU A 336 14.27 18.61 9.33
N ASN A 337 13.18 18.16 8.65
CA ASN A 337 12.04 17.58 9.38
C ASN A 337 11.56 18.40 10.58
N ALA A 338 11.65 19.73 10.50
CA ALA A 338 11.13 20.56 11.58
C ALA A 338 9.72 20.08 11.97
N PRO A 339 9.49 19.60 13.20
CA PRO A 339 8.23 18.96 13.61
C PRO A 339 7.01 19.81 13.28
N THR A 340 7.13 21.12 13.53
CA THR A 340 6.08 22.08 13.23
C THR A 340 5.74 22.17 11.75
N GLN A 341 6.73 22.11 10.87
CA GLN A 341 6.51 22.21 9.43
C GLN A 341 5.95 20.90 8.85
N VAL A 342 6.47 19.76 9.29
CA VAL A 342 5.99 18.43 8.85
C VAL A 342 4.54 18.24 9.29
N LEU A 343 4.22 18.52 10.55
CA LEU A 343 2.86 18.42 11.08
C LEU A 343 1.91 19.41 10.40
N LYS A 344 2.33 20.67 10.20
CA LYS A 344 1.53 21.68 9.49
C LYS A 344 1.19 21.20 8.08
N ASN A 345 2.15 20.62 7.36
CA ASN A 345 1.91 20.09 6.03
C ASN A 345 0.90 18.93 6.07
N ALA A 346 1.10 17.95 6.97
CA ALA A 346 0.18 16.83 7.13
C ALA A 346 -1.24 17.29 7.48
N GLN A 347 -1.38 18.18 8.46
CA GLN A 347 -2.67 18.76 8.85
C GLN A 347 -3.33 19.51 7.68
N SER A 348 -2.57 20.34 6.98
CA SER A 348 -3.08 21.14 5.86
C SER A 348 -3.57 20.25 4.72
N TYR A 349 -2.82 19.21 4.35
CA TYR A 349 -3.23 18.27 3.30
C TYR A 349 -4.44 17.44 3.71
N ILE A 350 -4.46 16.90 4.93
CA ILE A 350 -5.62 16.16 5.43
C ILE A 350 -6.88 17.03 5.48
N LEU A 351 -6.77 18.27 5.95
CA LEU A 351 -7.92 19.20 5.97
C LEU A 351 -8.36 19.59 4.56
N TRP A 352 -7.40 19.83 3.66
CA TRP A 352 -7.71 20.13 2.26
C TRP A 352 -8.50 18.99 1.61
N ASP A 353 -8.04 17.75 1.78
CA ASP A 353 -8.67 16.59 1.19
C ASP A 353 -9.98 16.23 1.90
N LEU A 354 -10.06 16.40 3.23
CA LEU A 354 -11.27 16.19 4.02
C LEU A 354 -12.40 17.13 3.62
N LEU A 355 -12.07 18.40 3.34
CA LEU A 355 -13.01 19.44 2.93
C LEU A 355 -13.07 19.63 1.42
N GLY A 356 -12.45 18.74 0.67
CA GLY A 356 -12.42 18.78 -0.78
C GLY A 356 -13.81 18.65 -1.41
N ASN A 357 -14.04 19.41 -2.47
CA ASN A 357 -15.35 19.56 -3.11
C ASN A 357 -15.99 18.23 -3.48
N ASN A 358 -15.21 17.31 -4.09
CA ASN A 358 -15.72 16.01 -4.51
C ASN A 358 -16.18 15.15 -3.31
N ARG A 359 -15.45 15.19 -2.20
CA ARG A 359 -15.78 14.46 -0.98
C ARG A 359 -17.06 15.02 -0.35
N LEU A 360 -17.18 16.34 -0.20
CA LEU A 360 -18.38 16.98 0.33
C LEU A 360 -19.60 16.72 -0.55
N MET A 361 -19.43 16.71 -1.88
CA MET A 361 -20.52 16.36 -2.80
C MET A 361 -20.98 14.91 -2.62
N ARG A 362 -20.05 13.94 -2.46
CA ARG A 362 -20.43 12.56 -2.13
C ARG A 362 -21.16 12.42 -0.80
N MET A 363 -20.76 13.21 0.21
CA MET A 363 -21.46 13.22 1.51
C MET A 363 -22.88 13.79 1.39
N LEU A 364 -23.08 14.87 0.63
CA LEU A 364 -24.39 15.42 0.35
C LEU A 364 -25.27 14.45 -0.44
N GLU A 365 -24.71 13.75 -1.41
CA GLU A 365 -25.41 12.70 -2.16
C GLU A 365 -25.84 11.56 -1.21
N ASN A 366 -24.95 11.12 -0.32
CA ASN A 366 -25.25 10.11 0.70
C ASN A 366 -26.42 10.59 1.60
N GLU A 367 -26.39 11.84 2.03
CA GLU A 367 -27.46 12.43 2.85
C GLU A 367 -28.79 12.46 2.09
N SER A 368 -28.76 12.81 0.80
CA SER A 368 -29.96 12.82 -0.07
C SER A 368 -30.57 11.41 -0.20
N VAL A 369 -29.74 10.38 -0.35
CA VAL A 369 -30.20 8.99 -0.55
C VAL A 369 -30.60 8.29 0.74
N ASN A 370 -29.80 8.46 1.81
CA ASN A 370 -29.89 7.68 3.05
C ASN A 370 -30.43 8.47 4.25
N GLY A 371 -30.61 9.80 4.11
CA GLY A 371 -31.18 10.66 5.14
C GLY A 371 -30.40 10.55 6.46
N LYS A 372 -31.10 10.30 7.56
CA LYS A 372 -30.50 10.20 8.91
C LYS A 372 -29.46 9.10 9.09
N LYS A 373 -29.39 8.13 8.18
CA LYS A 373 -28.36 7.07 8.19
C LYS A 373 -27.03 7.52 7.59
N ALA A 374 -27.01 8.65 6.87
CA ALA A 374 -25.78 9.20 6.34
C ALA A 374 -24.96 9.90 7.43
N PHE A 375 -23.64 9.91 7.28
CA PHE A 375 -22.76 10.84 7.98
C PHE A 375 -22.77 12.16 7.21
N THR A 376 -23.24 13.22 7.87
CA THR A 376 -23.58 14.49 7.19
C THR A 376 -22.41 15.48 7.17
N VAL A 377 -22.44 16.41 6.20
CA VAL A 377 -21.49 17.54 6.18
C VAL A 377 -21.60 18.40 7.44
N VAL A 378 -22.79 18.51 8.01
CA VAL A 378 -23.01 19.24 9.28
C VAL A 378 -22.30 18.52 10.42
N GLU A 379 -22.42 17.20 10.56
CA GLU A 379 -21.72 16.42 11.58
C GLU A 379 -20.20 16.56 11.44
N LEU A 380 -19.69 16.53 10.21
CA LEU A 380 -18.27 16.79 9.91
C LEU A 380 -17.84 18.19 10.38
N SER A 381 -18.67 19.21 10.14
CA SER A 381 -18.37 20.61 10.48
C SER A 381 -18.43 20.88 11.98
N LEU A 382 -19.26 20.16 12.74
CA LEU A 382 -19.45 20.35 14.19
C LEU A 382 -18.22 19.96 15.03
N ILE A 383 -17.23 19.33 14.46
CA ILE A 383 -15.97 18.98 15.14
C ILE A 383 -15.27 20.21 15.72
N HIS A 384 -15.33 21.33 15.04
CA HIS A 384 -14.75 22.59 15.53
C HIS A 384 -15.42 23.11 16.81
N ILE A 385 -16.63 22.65 17.09
CA ILE A 385 -17.44 23.15 18.20
C ILE A 385 -17.32 22.24 19.44
N SER A 386 -17.20 20.94 19.26
CA SER A 386 -17.20 19.96 20.35
C SER A 386 -15.86 19.77 21.06
N GLU A 387 -14.73 20.19 20.45
CA GLU A 387 -13.39 20.04 21.04
C GLU A 387 -12.53 21.33 20.89
N PRO A 388 -12.94 22.44 21.52
CA PRO A 388 -12.23 23.73 21.39
C PRO A 388 -10.84 23.76 22.03
N THR A 389 -10.43 22.71 22.73
CA THR A 389 -9.14 22.62 23.45
C THR A 389 -8.04 21.91 22.70
N ARG A 390 -8.31 21.24 21.56
CA ARG A 390 -7.27 20.65 20.74
C ARG A 390 -6.60 21.76 19.92
N ARG A 391 -5.37 22.10 20.25
CA ARG A 391 -4.58 23.09 19.50
C ARG A 391 -4.27 22.54 18.10
N VAL A 392 -5.06 22.94 17.13
CA VAL A 392 -4.69 22.85 15.72
C VAL A 392 -3.61 23.91 15.50
N VAL A 393 -2.40 23.52 15.16
CA VAL A 393 -1.31 24.46 14.84
C VAL A 393 -1.53 24.98 13.41
N ILE A 394 -2.63 25.72 13.22
CA ILE A 394 -2.84 26.50 12.00
C ILE A 394 -2.37 27.91 12.29
N SER A 395 -1.17 28.24 11.89
CA SER A 395 -0.66 29.60 11.86
C SER A 395 -0.13 29.95 10.48
#